data_92e44cc039c7064580ae52bc5bbb574a
#
_entry.id   92e44cc039c7064580ae52bc5bbb574a
#
_cell.length_a   1.000
_cell.length_b   1.000
_cell.length_c   1.000
_cell.angle_alpha   90.00
_cell.angle_beta   90.00
_cell.angle_gamma   90.00
#
_symmetry.space_group_name_H-M   'P 1'
#
loop_
_entity.id
_entity.type
_entity.pdbx_description
1 polymer ?
#
loop_
_entity_poly.entity_id
_entity_poly.type
_entity_poly.pdbx_seq_one_letter_code
_entity_poly.pdbx_strand_id
1 'polypeptide(L)'
;MNNSTELSTLWTFLDNITNNLKSQRLADVFRFISFYPFETYGPHKHLRIEINHVKKGNCILYLDNESINFVEGDTMIILSNVNHTFEAGSGGTTLMQLEFLPEIFSGFDLNFPNCIDGTSPNSISLFSEENKLIKIVNNIGIMRVVQRIVNELEGKNSYYQYLVVMFYAELMVLIYRYMDENYLPVCQNDALKKAISFIRFNFHQDISINDVAAHAGISERYLRS
;
A
#
# COMPACT_ATOMS: atom_id res chain seq x y z
N MET A 1 32.62 2.11 -14.64
CA MET A 1 32.99 2.86 -13.43
C MET A 1 31.75 3.38 -12.71
N ASN A 2 30.82 2.56 -12.25
CA ASN A 2 29.63 3.06 -11.50
C ASN A 2 29.15 2.13 -10.35
N ASN A 3 29.82 1.00 -10.12
CA ASN A 3 29.36 0.06 -9.08
C ASN A 3 29.59 0.54 -7.62
N SER A 4 30.50 1.49 -7.39
CA SER A 4 30.78 1.97 -6.03
C SER A 4 29.72 2.96 -5.52
N THR A 5 29.09 3.71 -6.42
CA THR A 5 28.08 4.72 -6.07
C THR A 5 26.75 4.05 -5.72
N GLU A 6 26.36 2.99 -6.43
CA GLU A 6 25.13 2.24 -6.17
C GLU A 6 25.17 1.48 -4.84
N LEU A 7 26.30 0.85 -4.54
CA LEU A 7 26.49 0.16 -3.25
C LEU A 7 26.51 1.15 -2.08
N SER A 8 27.12 2.33 -2.23
CA SER A 8 27.12 3.36 -1.18
C SER A 8 25.69 3.86 -0.89
N THR A 9 24.86 3.99 -1.93
CA THR A 9 23.45 4.39 -1.80
C THR A 9 22.63 3.33 -1.05
N LEU A 10 22.85 2.05 -1.34
CA LEU A 10 22.18 0.96 -0.63
C LEU A 10 22.57 0.92 0.85
N TRP A 11 23.86 1.07 1.18
CA TRP A 11 24.32 1.09 2.57
C TRP A 11 23.79 2.30 3.33
N THR A 12 23.78 3.49 2.73
CA THR A 12 23.18 4.69 3.32
C THR A 12 21.69 4.52 3.58
N PHE A 13 20.98 3.88 2.67
CA PHE A 13 19.56 3.54 2.82
C PHE A 13 19.35 2.59 4.00
N LEU A 14 20.12 1.50 4.09
CA LEU A 14 20.03 0.55 5.19
C LEU A 14 20.39 1.18 6.54
N ASP A 15 21.41 2.04 6.59
CA ASP A 15 21.82 2.76 7.80
C ASP A 15 20.75 3.76 8.26
N ASN A 16 20.15 4.51 7.34
CA ASN A 16 19.07 5.45 7.66
C ASN A 16 17.85 4.72 8.23
N ILE A 17 17.45 3.62 7.59
CA ILE A 17 16.38 2.75 8.09
C ILE A 17 16.72 2.25 9.48
N THR A 18 17.92 1.71 9.68
CA THR A 18 18.36 1.11 10.94
C THR A 18 18.39 2.12 12.08
N ASN A 19 18.86 3.34 11.82
CA ASN A 19 18.94 4.40 12.83
C ASN A 19 17.57 4.93 13.22
N ASN A 20 16.64 5.05 12.26
CA ASN A 20 15.26 5.46 12.54
C ASN A 20 14.48 4.37 13.30
N LEU A 21 14.79 3.09 13.07
CA LEU A 21 14.11 1.98 13.72
C LEU A 21 14.48 1.74 15.18
N LYS A 22 15.64 2.23 15.63
CA LYS A 22 16.04 2.07 17.04
C LYS A 22 15.11 2.78 18.03
N SER A 23 14.31 3.73 17.56
CA SER A 23 13.42 4.56 18.38
C SER A 23 11.92 4.31 18.14
N GLN A 24 11.53 3.51 17.15
CA GLN A 24 10.12 3.32 16.77
C GLN A 24 9.65 1.88 16.94
N ARG A 25 8.39 1.72 17.33
CA ARG A 25 7.71 0.44 17.26
C ARG A 25 7.43 0.10 15.79
N LEU A 26 7.85 -1.10 15.36
CA LEU A 26 7.63 -1.58 14.00
C LEU A 26 6.15 -1.90 13.71
N ALA A 27 5.40 -2.27 14.73
CA ALA A 27 3.96 -2.43 14.69
C ALA A 27 3.39 -2.30 16.11
N ASP A 28 2.16 -1.81 16.20
CA ASP A 28 1.41 -1.74 17.46
C ASP A 28 0.54 -2.97 17.68
N VAL A 29 -0.05 -3.49 16.61
CA VAL A 29 -0.88 -4.71 16.60
C VAL A 29 -0.39 -5.63 15.51
N PHE A 30 -0.18 -6.88 15.83
CA PHE A 30 0.16 -7.96 14.91
C PHE A 30 -0.35 -9.27 15.51
N ARG A 31 -1.38 -9.84 14.90
CA ARG A 31 -2.07 -11.02 15.46
C ARG A 31 -2.98 -11.70 14.46
N PHE A 32 -3.38 -12.92 14.82
CA PHE A 32 -4.60 -13.52 14.27
C PHE A 32 -5.76 -13.26 15.24
N ILE A 33 -6.90 -12.87 14.71
CA ILE A 33 -8.11 -12.61 15.49
C ILE A 33 -9.31 -13.25 14.80
N SER A 34 -10.19 -13.88 15.58
CA SER A 34 -11.41 -14.49 15.09
C SER A 34 -12.62 -13.82 15.75
N PHE A 35 -13.61 -13.55 14.92
CA PHE A 35 -14.89 -12.96 15.29
C PHE A 35 -16.00 -13.99 15.14
N TYR A 36 -16.94 -13.99 16.06
CA TYR A 36 -18.15 -14.78 15.95
C TYR A 36 -19.06 -14.29 14.83
N PRO A 37 -20.03 -15.11 14.37
CA PRO A 37 -21.02 -14.66 13.39
C PRO A 37 -21.68 -13.34 13.80
N PHE A 38 -21.70 -12.38 12.87
CA PHE A 38 -22.31 -11.05 13.04
C PHE A 38 -21.72 -10.21 14.17
N GLU A 39 -20.58 -10.59 14.72
CA GLU A 39 -19.86 -9.76 15.69
C GLU A 39 -19.38 -8.48 15.03
N THR A 40 -19.59 -7.35 15.73
CA THR A 40 -19.22 -6.02 15.27
C THR A 40 -18.11 -5.43 16.12
N TYR A 41 -17.24 -4.64 15.51
CA TYR A 41 -16.19 -3.89 16.19
C TYR A 41 -16.10 -2.49 15.62
N GLY A 42 -16.26 -1.47 16.47
CA GLY A 42 -16.36 -0.06 16.11
C GLY A 42 -17.73 0.53 16.42
N PRO A 43 -18.06 1.77 15.97
CA PRO A 43 -17.22 2.63 15.17
C PRO A 43 -16.01 3.16 15.95
N HIS A 44 -14.87 3.23 15.31
CA HIS A 44 -13.64 3.81 15.89
C HIS A 44 -12.71 4.37 14.80
N LYS A 45 -11.73 5.15 15.22
CA LYS A 45 -10.65 5.65 14.37
C LYS A 45 -9.36 5.76 15.15
N HIS A 46 -8.24 5.62 14.47
CA HIS A 46 -6.91 5.75 15.06
C HIS A 46 -5.90 6.28 14.03
N LEU A 47 -4.74 6.72 14.51
CA LEU A 47 -3.68 7.24 13.64
C LEU A 47 -2.93 6.15 12.87
N ARG A 48 -3.09 4.89 13.27
CA ARG A 48 -2.41 3.76 12.62
C ARG A 48 -3.04 3.43 11.27
N ILE A 49 -2.20 2.95 10.38
CA ILE A 49 -2.62 2.20 9.18
C ILE A 49 -2.92 0.78 9.65
N GLU A 50 -4.07 0.25 9.26
CA GLU A 50 -4.52 -1.08 9.62
C GLU A 50 -4.63 -1.96 8.37
N ILE A 51 -3.89 -3.06 8.36
CA ILE A 51 -3.97 -4.08 7.32
C ILE A 51 -4.64 -5.31 7.89
N ASN A 52 -5.79 -5.68 7.34
CA ASN A 52 -6.51 -6.90 7.69
C ASN A 52 -6.62 -7.81 6.46
N HIS A 53 -6.05 -8.99 6.54
CA HIS A 53 -6.23 -10.03 5.53
C HIS A 53 -7.27 -11.05 6.02
N VAL A 54 -8.29 -11.31 5.20
CA VAL A 54 -9.34 -12.29 5.52
C VAL A 54 -8.81 -13.70 5.29
N LYS A 55 -8.46 -14.38 6.36
CA LYS A 55 -7.94 -15.76 6.34
C LYS A 55 -9.04 -16.80 6.19
N LYS A 56 -10.23 -16.48 6.70
CA LYS A 56 -11.40 -17.36 6.65
C LYS A 56 -12.70 -16.57 6.80
N GLY A 57 -13.72 -16.97 6.06
CA GLY A 57 -15.04 -16.36 6.14
C GLY A 57 -15.15 -15.09 5.29
N ASN A 58 -16.04 -14.21 5.71
CA ASN A 58 -16.30 -12.95 5.03
C ASN A 58 -16.70 -11.88 6.05
N CYS A 59 -16.55 -10.61 5.68
CA CYS A 59 -16.90 -9.49 6.55
C CYS A 59 -17.34 -8.27 5.72
N ILE A 60 -17.95 -7.33 6.43
CA ILE A 60 -18.33 -6.01 5.90
C ILE A 60 -17.54 -4.95 6.67
N LEU A 61 -16.96 -4.02 5.94
CA LEU A 61 -16.38 -2.80 6.50
C LEU A 61 -17.31 -1.64 6.16
N TYR A 62 -17.75 -0.92 7.18
CA TYR A 62 -18.54 0.30 7.05
C TYR A 62 -17.63 1.51 7.21
N LEU A 63 -17.67 2.41 6.24
CA LEU A 63 -16.93 3.68 6.20
C LEU A 63 -17.93 4.80 5.92
N ASP A 64 -18.19 5.66 6.90
CA ASP A 64 -19.17 6.75 6.79
C ASP A 64 -20.53 6.23 6.25
N ASN A 65 -20.83 6.48 4.97
CA ASN A 65 -22.08 6.08 4.31
C ASN A 65 -21.92 4.89 3.35
N GLU A 66 -20.74 4.26 3.32
CA GLU A 66 -20.43 3.16 2.42
C GLU A 66 -20.25 1.85 3.19
N SER A 67 -20.63 0.74 2.57
CA SER A 67 -20.35 -0.60 3.06
C SER A 67 -19.62 -1.41 2.00
N ILE A 68 -18.53 -2.05 2.39
CA ILE A 68 -17.65 -2.77 1.48
C ILE A 68 -17.48 -4.19 1.97
N ASN A 69 -17.85 -5.16 1.11
CA ASN A 69 -17.72 -6.57 1.42
C ASN A 69 -16.30 -7.08 1.15
N PHE A 70 -15.81 -7.94 2.03
CA PHE A 70 -14.55 -8.66 1.90
C PHE A 70 -14.79 -10.15 2.10
N VAL A 71 -14.10 -10.97 1.33
CA VAL A 71 -14.17 -12.43 1.37
C VAL A 71 -12.79 -13.03 1.64
N GLU A 72 -12.75 -14.31 1.92
CA GLU A 72 -11.50 -15.05 2.09
C GLU A 72 -10.53 -14.78 0.94
N GLY A 73 -9.29 -14.43 1.28
CA GLY A 73 -8.24 -14.03 0.33
C GLY A 73 -8.12 -12.52 0.11
N ASP A 74 -9.14 -11.73 0.43
CA ASP A 74 -9.07 -10.27 0.32
C ASP A 74 -8.24 -9.66 1.44
N THR A 75 -7.63 -8.51 1.15
CA THR A 75 -6.93 -7.68 2.13
C THR A 75 -7.52 -6.28 2.10
N MET A 76 -7.85 -5.74 3.28
CA MET A 76 -8.23 -4.35 3.47
C MET A 76 -7.08 -3.57 4.09
N ILE A 77 -6.78 -2.40 3.56
CA ILE A 77 -5.83 -1.45 4.13
C ILE A 77 -6.62 -0.20 4.49
N ILE A 78 -6.89 -0.02 5.76
CA ILE A 78 -7.61 1.14 6.30
C ILE A 78 -6.56 2.19 6.66
N LEU A 79 -6.71 3.40 6.11
CA LEU A 79 -5.72 4.43 6.29
C LEU A 79 -5.89 5.17 7.62
N SER A 80 -4.86 5.97 7.96
CA SER A 80 -4.81 6.73 9.20
C SER A 80 -6.04 7.63 9.37
N ASN A 81 -6.57 7.68 10.58
CA ASN A 81 -7.67 8.57 11.00
C ASN A 81 -9.02 8.35 10.29
N VAL A 82 -9.21 7.19 9.65
CA VAL A 82 -10.48 6.81 9.02
C VAL A 82 -11.42 6.20 10.04
N ASN A 83 -12.64 6.74 10.14
CA ASN A 83 -13.69 6.17 11.01
C ASN A 83 -14.29 4.93 10.34
N HIS A 84 -14.27 3.80 11.03
CA HIS A 84 -14.73 2.54 10.46
C HIS A 84 -15.39 1.63 11.49
N THR A 85 -16.24 0.74 10.99
CA THR A 85 -16.86 -0.36 11.73
C THR A 85 -16.71 -1.66 10.95
N PHE A 86 -16.24 -2.68 11.61
CA PHE A 86 -16.15 -4.03 11.08
C PHE A 86 -17.33 -4.87 11.53
N GLU A 87 -17.86 -5.74 10.65
CA GLU A 87 -18.89 -6.73 10.96
C GLU A 87 -18.51 -8.07 10.33
N ALA A 88 -18.44 -9.12 11.16
CA ALA A 88 -18.18 -10.47 10.70
C ALA A 88 -19.40 -11.05 9.96
N GLY A 89 -19.15 -11.84 8.94
CA GLY A 89 -20.23 -12.55 8.22
C GLY A 89 -20.90 -13.64 9.01
N SER A 90 -21.92 -14.28 8.41
CA SER A 90 -22.75 -15.30 9.05
C SER A 90 -22.00 -16.58 9.50
N GLY A 91 -20.82 -16.83 8.94
CA GLY A 91 -19.93 -17.93 9.33
C GLY A 91 -18.84 -17.53 10.32
N GLY A 92 -18.83 -16.29 10.78
CA GLY A 92 -17.71 -15.68 11.49
C GLY A 92 -16.57 -15.32 10.55
N THR A 93 -15.53 -14.68 11.09
CA THR A 93 -14.40 -14.21 10.28
C THR A 93 -13.10 -14.38 11.05
N THR A 94 -12.07 -14.88 10.39
CA THR A 94 -10.70 -14.85 10.93
C THR A 94 -9.85 -13.91 10.10
N LEU A 95 -9.25 -12.92 10.77
CA LEU A 95 -8.35 -11.94 10.18
C LEU A 95 -6.91 -12.20 10.62
N MET A 96 -5.99 -11.90 9.73
CA MET A 96 -4.60 -11.61 10.05
C MET A 96 -4.45 -10.09 10.07
N GLN A 97 -4.17 -9.53 11.24
CA GLN A 97 -4.16 -8.08 11.50
C GLN A 97 -2.74 -7.58 11.71
N LEU A 98 -2.43 -6.45 11.09
CA LEU A 98 -1.19 -5.70 11.26
C LEU A 98 -1.52 -4.21 11.33
N GLU A 99 -1.16 -3.54 12.42
CA GLU A 99 -1.33 -2.09 12.58
C GLU A 99 0.00 -1.43 12.90
N PHE A 100 0.28 -0.32 12.25
CA PHE A 100 1.51 0.46 12.44
C PHE A 100 1.27 1.95 12.15
N LEU A 101 2.15 2.79 12.67
CA LEU A 101 2.09 4.24 12.41
C LEU A 101 2.59 4.57 11.00
N PRO A 102 1.97 5.55 10.31
CA PRO A 102 2.39 5.97 8.96
C PRO A 102 3.86 6.38 8.87
N GLU A 103 4.43 6.87 9.98
CA GLU A 103 5.83 7.31 10.07
C GLU A 103 6.84 6.20 9.80
N ILE A 104 6.44 4.93 9.91
CA ILE A 104 7.27 3.80 9.48
C ILE A 104 7.70 3.98 8.03
N PHE A 105 6.83 4.54 7.19
CA PHE A 105 7.13 4.79 5.78
C PHE A 105 7.83 6.12 5.52
N SER A 106 7.83 7.08 6.46
CA SER A 106 8.54 8.35 6.28
C SER A 106 10.07 8.19 6.20
N GLY A 107 10.60 7.12 6.81
CA GLY A 107 12.02 6.73 6.66
C GLY A 107 12.34 6.02 5.35
N PHE A 108 11.33 5.57 4.63
CA PHE A 108 11.45 5.07 3.27
C PHE A 108 11.27 6.26 2.31
N ASP A 109 12.23 7.17 2.31
CA ASP A 109 12.39 8.07 1.18
C ASP A 109 12.82 7.19 -0.01
N LEU A 110 11.84 6.49 -0.56
CA LEU A 110 11.98 5.68 -1.76
C LEU A 110 12.09 6.64 -2.95
N ASN A 111 13.02 7.57 -2.89
CA ASN A 111 13.68 8.07 -4.07
C ASN A 111 14.39 6.85 -4.68
N PHE A 112 13.61 5.88 -5.15
CA PHE A 112 14.13 4.90 -6.09
C PHE A 112 14.74 5.71 -7.21
N PRO A 113 16.09 5.63 -7.38
CA PRO A 113 16.73 6.32 -8.48
C PRO A 113 16.02 5.81 -9.73
N ASN A 114 15.20 6.69 -10.31
CA ASN A 114 14.50 6.50 -11.57
C ASN A 114 14.22 5.02 -11.84
N CYS A 115 13.03 4.55 -11.55
CA CYS A 115 12.53 3.39 -12.30
C CYS A 115 12.93 3.62 -13.74
N ILE A 116 13.31 2.57 -14.46
CA ILE A 116 13.90 2.60 -15.81
C ILE A 116 13.21 3.61 -16.77
N ASP A 117 12.05 4.12 -16.41
CA ASP A 117 11.21 5.10 -17.11
C ASP A 117 11.14 6.49 -16.43
N GLY A 118 11.93 6.78 -15.40
CA GLY A 118 11.96 8.09 -14.74
C GLY A 118 10.78 8.38 -13.80
N THR A 119 9.95 7.38 -13.52
CA THR A 119 8.77 7.52 -12.66
C THR A 119 9.11 7.10 -11.24
N SER A 120 9.19 8.03 -10.31
CA SER A 120 9.30 7.75 -8.88
C SER A 120 7.89 7.69 -8.28
N PRO A 121 7.42 6.54 -7.81
CA PRO A 121 6.16 6.52 -7.07
C PRO A 121 6.34 7.34 -5.80
N ASN A 122 5.52 8.37 -5.63
CA ASN A 122 5.46 9.14 -4.41
C ASN A 122 4.81 8.26 -3.32
N SER A 123 5.61 7.58 -2.48
CA SER A 123 5.11 6.71 -1.42
C SER A 123 4.13 7.42 -0.48
N ILE A 124 4.28 8.73 -0.34
CA ILE A 124 3.40 9.59 0.46
C ILE A 124 1.98 9.67 -0.14
N SER A 125 1.81 9.55 -1.46
CA SER A 125 0.48 9.67 -2.09
C SER A 125 -0.45 8.48 -1.84
N LEU A 126 0.08 7.29 -1.61
CA LEU A 126 -0.73 6.10 -1.27
C LEU A 126 -1.44 6.26 0.07
N PHE A 127 -0.75 6.85 1.03
CA PHE A 127 -1.24 7.06 2.38
C PHE A 127 -1.70 8.50 2.62
N SER A 128 -2.10 9.21 1.54
CA SER A 128 -2.67 10.56 1.65
C SER A 128 -4.03 10.50 2.35
N GLU A 129 -4.40 11.58 3.05
CA GLU A 129 -5.69 11.70 3.73
C GLU A 129 -6.91 11.61 2.78
N GLU A 130 -6.70 11.75 1.47
CA GLU A 130 -7.73 11.60 0.45
C GLU A 130 -8.17 10.15 0.25
N ASN A 131 -7.27 9.21 0.48
CA ASN A 131 -7.57 7.79 0.43
C ASN A 131 -8.05 7.31 1.80
N LYS A 132 -9.19 6.65 1.87
CA LYS A 132 -9.72 6.06 3.11
C LYS A 132 -9.40 4.59 3.24
N LEU A 133 -9.48 3.87 2.12
CA LEU A 133 -9.37 2.42 2.07
C LEU A 133 -8.75 1.97 0.75
N ILE A 134 -7.90 0.94 0.81
CA ILE A 134 -7.45 0.18 -0.35
C ILE A 134 -7.96 -1.25 -0.19
N LYS A 135 -8.81 -1.69 -1.12
CA LYS A 135 -9.24 -3.08 -1.20
C LYS A 135 -8.36 -3.84 -2.17
N ILE A 136 -7.72 -4.90 -1.69
CA ILE A 136 -6.86 -5.79 -2.48
C ILE A 136 -7.56 -7.14 -2.59
N VAL A 137 -7.88 -7.54 -3.81
CA VAL A 137 -8.62 -8.77 -4.08
C VAL A 137 -7.66 -9.91 -4.34
N ASN A 138 -7.73 -10.96 -3.50
CA ASN A 138 -7.06 -12.25 -3.68
C ASN A 138 -5.58 -12.18 -4.13
N ASN A 139 -4.77 -11.33 -3.48
CA ASN A 139 -3.36 -11.17 -3.82
C ASN A 139 -2.44 -11.97 -2.89
N ILE A 140 -1.99 -13.14 -3.36
CA ILE A 140 -1.13 -14.05 -2.59
C ILE A 140 0.23 -13.41 -2.26
N GLY A 141 0.77 -12.55 -3.12
CA GLY A 141 2.05 -11.86 -2.89
C GLY A 141 1.97 -10.97 -1.65
N ILE A 142 0.98 -10.08 -1.61
CA ILE A 142 0.74 -9.16 -0.50
C ILE A 142 0.44 -9.95 0.79
N MET A 143 -0.46 -10.94 0.71
CA MET A 143 -0.79 -11.80 1.85
C MET A 143 0.45 -12.45 2.48
N ARG A 144 1.35 -13.02 1.65
CA ARG A 144 2.58 -13.67 2.13
C ARG A 144 3.52 -12.69 2.83
N VAL A 145 3.65 -11.48 2.33
CA VAL A 145 4.50 -10.47 2.96
C VAL A 145 3.94 -10.04 4.31
N VAL A 146 2.64 -9.78 4.41
CA VAL A 146 1.98 -9.46 5.69
C VAL A 146 2.16 -10.62 6.68
N GLN A 147 2.00 -11.87 6.24
CA GLN A 147 2.23 -13.05 7.08
C GLN A 147 3.67 -13.13 7.60
N ARG A 148 4.67 -12.83 6.76
CA ARG A 148 6.08 -12.82 7.17
C ARG A 148 6.35 -11.73 8.20
N ILE A 149 5.78 -10.53 8.04
CA ILE A 149 5.89 -9.45 9.02
C ILE A 149 5.31 -9.89 10.36
N VAL A 150 4.09 -10.43 10.38
CA VAL A 150 3.44 -10.90 11.61
C VAL A 150 4.28 -11.98 12.29
N ASN A 151 4.74 -12.98 11.54
CA ASN A 151 5.55 -14.08 12.10
C ASN A 151 6.87 -13.58 12.71
N GLU A 152 7.56 -12.65 12.07
CA GLU A 152 8.82 -12.10 12.62
C GLU A 152 8.58 -11.25 13.87
N LEU A 153 7.48 -10.48 13.90
CA LEU A 153 7.09 -9.67 15.06
C LEU A 153 6.68 -10.56 16.26
N GLU A 154 6.03 -11.70 16.01
CA GLU A 154 5.67 -12.68 17.04
C GLU A 154 6.88 -13.45 17.52
N GLY A 155 7.72 -13.93 16.60
CA GLY A 155 8.88 -14.78 16.91
C GLY A 155 10.03 -14.05 17.57
N LYS A 156 10.24 -12.77 17.22
CA LYS A 156 11.34 -11.92 17.71
C LYS A 156 12.70 -12.61 17.69
N ASN A 157 12.96 -13.37 16.62
CA ASN A 157 14.23 -14.02 16.42
C ASN A 157 15.37 -13.00 16.26
N SER A 158 16.62 -13.42 16.36
CA SER A 158 17.77 -12.52 16.17
C SER A 158 17.64 -11.77 14.84
N TYR A 159 17.82 -10.45 14.88
CA TYR A 159 17.75 -9.55 13.72
C TYR A 159 16.36 -9.40 13.08
N TYR A 160 15.29 -9.79 13.75
CA TYR A 160 13.92 -9.70 13.20
C TYR A 160 13.55 -8.27 12.72
N GLN A 161 14.04 -7.23 13.40
CA GLN A 161 13.76 -5.85 13.03
C GLN A 161 14.20 -5.54 11.59
N TYR A 162 15.38 -6.02 11.19
CA TYR A 162 15.89 -5.82 9.84
C TYR A 162 15.03 -6.52 8.80
N LEU A 163 14.60 -7.74 9.09
CA LEU A 163 13.71 -8.49 8.21
C LEU A 163 12.35 -7.80 8.08
N VAL A 164 11.75 -7.38 9.19
CA VAL A 164 10.46 -6.67 9.19
C VAL A 164 10.52 -5.42 8.32
N VAL A 165 11.60 -4.65 8.40
CA VAL A 165 11.78 -3.45 7.57
C VAL A 165 11.89 -3.79 6.10
N MET A 166 12.66 -4.81 5.74
CA MET A 166 12.75 -5.25 4.35
C MET A 166 11.39 -5.75 3.82
N PHE A 167 10.60 -6.41 4.67
CA PHE A 167 9.25 -6.84 4.31
C PHE A 167 8.28 -5.67 4.15
N TYR A 168 8.40 -4.61 4.96
CA TYR A 168 7.63 -3.38 4.72
C TYR A 168 7.98 -2.74 3.37
N ALA A 169 9.26 -2.70 2.99
CA ALA A 169 9.68 -2.21 1.68
C ALA A 169 9.09 -3.07 0.54
N GLU A 170 9.16 -4.41 0.66
CA GLU A 170 8.53 -5.34 -0.27
C GLU A 170 7.01 -5.12 -0.35
N LEU A 171 6.35 -4.98 0.80
CA LEU A 171 4.90 -4.73 0.90
C LEU A 171 4.50 -3.46 0.14
N MET A 172 5.24 -2.37 0.34
CA MET A 172 4.99 -1.10 -0.35
C MET A 172 5.08 -1.26 -1.87
N VAL A 173 6.14 -1.89 -2.36
CA VAL A 173 6.30 -2.15 -3.80
C VAL A 173 5.14 -2.96 -4.36
N LEU A 174 4.70 -4.00 -3.64
CA LEU A 174 3.59 -4.84 -4.07
C LEU A 174 2.25 -4.11 -4.07
N ILE A 175 2.00 -3.26 -3.06
CA ILE A 175 0.79 -2.42 -3.01
C ILE A 175 0.79 -1.44 -4.20
N TYR A 176 1.91 -0.76 -4.48
CA TYR A 176 2.01 0.14 -5.62
C TYR A 176 1.74 -0.57 -6.94
N ARG A 177 2.37 -1.73 -7.18
CA ARG A 177 2.10 -2.53 -8.38
C ARG A 177 0.64 -2.92 -8.50
N TYR A 178 0.03 -3.37 -7.39
CA TYR A 178 -1.38 -3.71 -7.38
C TYR A 178 -2.26 -2.50 -7.71
N MET A 179 -1.94 -1.32 -7.17
CA MET A 179 -2.65 -0.08 -7.46
C MET A 179 -2.51 0.32 -8.93
N ASP A 180 -1.30 0.25 -9.48
CA ASP A 180 -1.05 0.55 -10.89
C ASP A 180 -1.84 -0.37 -11.82
N GLU A 181 -1.94 -1.64 -11.48
CA GLU A 181 -2.65 -2.64 -12.29
C GLU A 181 -4.18 -2.53 -12.19
N ASN A 182 -4.72 -2.20 -11.00
CA ASN A 182 -6.16 -2.34 -10.71
C ASN A 182 -6.89 -1.01 -10.51
N TYR A 183 -6.20 0.06 -10.10
CA TYR A 183 -6.81 1.38 -9.85
C TYR A 183 -6.52 2.41 -10.94
N LEU A 184 -5.68 2.07 -11.92
CA LEU A 184 -5.71 2.78 -13.18
C LEU A 184 -7.10 2.51 -13.80
N PRO A 185 -7.80 3.55 -14.28
CA PRO A 185 -9.05 3.31 -14.98
C PRO A 185 -8.81 2.23 -16.03
N VAL A 186 -9.68 1.22 -16.08
CA VAL A 186 -9.62 0.14 -17.08
C VAL A 186 -9.89 0.80 -18.42
N CYS A 187 -8.86 1.45 -18.94
CA CYS A 187 -8.90 1.99 -20.28
C CYS A 187 -8.50 0.87 -21.19
N GLN A 188 -9.45 0.36 -21.98
CA GLN A 188 -9.16 -0.59 -23.05
C GLN A 188 -8.28 0.04 -24.14
N ASN A 189 -8.06 1.34 -24.06
CA ASN A 189 -7.24 2.10 -25.00
C ASN A 189 -5.85 2.36 -24.40
N ASP A 190 -4.83 1.71 -24.96
CA ASP A 190 -3.43 1.88 -24.53
C ASP A 190 -2.95 3.33 -24.59
N ALA A 191 -3.48 4.13 -25.51
CA ALA A 191 -3.14 5.55 -25.60
C ALA A 191 -3.67 6.33 -24.39
N LEU A 192 -4.86 6.01 -23.90
CA LEU A 192 -5.42 6.68 -22.73
C LEU A 192 -4.71 6.25 -21.44
N LYS A 193 -4.28 4.98 -21.33
CA LYS A 193 -3.40 4.54 -20.23
C LYS A 193 -2.10 5.34 -20.20
N LYS A 194 -1.43 5.48 -21.34
CA LYS A 194 -0.22 6.27 -21.48
C LYS A 194 -0.45 7.74 -21.15
N ALA A 195 -1.56 8.34 -21.59
CA ALA A 195 -1.91 9.72 -21.28
C ALA A 195 -2.11 9.95 -19.79
N ILE A 196 -2.89 9.09 -19.12
CA ILE A 196 -3.15 9.17 -17.68
C ILE A 196 -1.84 8.96 -16.89
N SER A 197 -1.04 7.98 -17.28
CA SER A 197 0.26 7.73 -16.68
C SER A 197 1.16 8.98 -16.78
N PHE A 198 1.28 9.55 -17.97
CA PHE A 198 2.09 10.76 -18.20
C PHE A 198 1.64 11.95 -17.34
N ILE A 199 0.33 12.22 -17.26
CA ILE A 199 -0.23 13.28 -16.42
C ILE A 199 0.13 13.03 -14.95
N ARG A 200 -0.11 11.83 -14.44
CA ARG A 200 0.17 11.46 -13.04
C ARG A 200 1.63 11.66 -12.66
N PHE A 201 2.55 11.33 -13.55
CA PHE A 201 3.98 11.43 -13.27
C PHE A 201 4.54 12.84 -13.44
N ASN A 202 3.87 13.69 -14.22
CA ASN A 202 4.37 15.02 -14.57
C ASN A 202 3.47 16.18 -14.11
N PHE A 203 2.39 15.93 -13.35
CA PHE A 203 1.45 16.97 -12.91
C PHE A 203 2.09 18.10 -12.09
N HIS A 204 3.26 17.84 -11.50
CA HIS A 204 4.05 18.83 -10.76
C HIS A 204 4.93 19.71 -11.67
N GLN A 205 4.94 19.44 -12.97
CA GLN A 205 5.65 20.21 -13.99
C GLN A 205 4.62 20.96 -14.85
N ASP A 206 5.10 21.95 -15.58
CA ASP A 206 4.26 22.70 -16.54
C ASP A 206 4.09 21.86 -17.82
N ILE A 207 3.15 20.90 -17.79
CA ILE A 207 2.83 20.02 -18.92
C ILE A 207 1.70 20.58 -19.76
N SER A 208 1.86 20.51 -21.07
CA SER A 208 0.82 20.87 -22.03
C SER A 208 0.02 19.65 -22.48
N ILE A 209 -1.16 19.90 -23.05
CA ILE A 209 -1.98 18.83 -23.65
C ILE A 209 -1.26 18.18 -24.83
N ASN A 210 -0.39 18.93 -25.53
CA ASN A 210 0.43 18.40 -26.59
C ASN A 210 1.48 17.39 -26.09
N ASP A 211 2.07 17.63 -24.93
CA ASP A 211 3.02 16.70 -24.30
C ASP A 211 2.32 15.40 -23.93
N VAL A 212 1.11 15.49 -23.36
CA VAL A 212 0.28 14.34 -23.04
C VAL A 212 -0.08 13.54 -24.30
N ALA A 213 -0.54 14.21 -25.35
CA ALA A 213 -0.93 13.56 -26.59
C ALA A 213 0.28 12.90 -27.29
N ALA A 214 1.42 13.59 -27.33
CA ALA A 214 2.66 13.06 -27.90
C ALA A 214 3.13 11.80 -27.16
N HIS A 215 3.10 11.82 -25.81
CA HIS A 215 3.50 10.67 -25.01
C HIS A 215 2.54 9.49 -25.21
N ALA A 216 1.24 9.76 -25.33
CA ALA A 216 0.22 8.75 -25.59
C ALA A 216 0.22 8.20 -27.03
N GLY A 217 0.97 8.81 -27.94
CA GLY A 217 1.02 8.43 -29.36
C GLY A 217 -0.29 8.74 -30.10
N ILE A 218 -1.03 9.78 -29.70
CA ILE A 218 -2.29 10.22 -30.29
C ILE A 218 -2.24 11.71 -30.63
N SER A 219 -3.21 12.16 -31.42
CA SER A 219 -3.35 13.60 -31.71
C SER A 219 -4.03 14.34 -30.55
N GLU A 220 -3.68 15.62 -30.34
CA GLU A 220 -4.35 16.49 -29.36
C GLU A 220 -5.87 16.50 -29.57
N ARG A 221 -6.32 16.51 -30.83
CA ARG A 221 -7.76 16.49 -31.18
C ARG A 221 -8.47 15.23 -30.63
N TYR A 222 -7.78 14.08 -30.72
CA TYR A 222 -8.31 12.81 -30.21
C TYR A 222 -8.35 12.76 -28.67
N LEU A 223 -7.38 13.41 -28.03
CA LEU A 223 -7.34 13.51 -26.56
C LEU A 223 -8.45 14.42 -26.01
N ARG A 224 -8.95 15.39 -26.82
CA ARG A 224 -10.03 16.32 -26.44
C ARG A 224 -11.43 15.83 -26.79
N SER A 225 -11.56 14.75 -27.56
CA SER A 225 -12.85 14.19 -27.98
C SER A 225 -13.38 13.17 -26.96
#